data_c6cd4d818ec72dbf92c8d0213ef712aa
#
_entry.id   c6cd4d818ec72dbf92c8d0213ef712aa
#
_cell.length_a   1.000
_cell.length_b   1.000
_cell.length_c   1.000
_cell.angle_alpha   90.00
_cell.angle_beta   90.00
_cell.angle_gamma   90.00
#
_symmetry.space_group_name_H-M   'P 1'
#
loop_
_entity.id
_entity.type
_entity.pdbx_description
1 polymer ?
#
loop_
_entity_poly.entity_id
_entity_poly.type
_entity_poly.pdbx_seq_one_letter_code
_entity_poly.pdbx_strand_id
1 'polypeptide(L)'
;MKKIEAIIKPFKLDDVKDALNKIGVTGMTITEVKGFGRQRGHKEIYRGAEYQVDFVPKVQIGIVVDTDLSDKVVDVIKETAKTGKIGDGKIFISNLEDAVRIRTGETGSGAI
;
A
#
# COMPACT_ATOMS: atom_id res chain seq x y z
N MET A 1 -12.27 -12.08 -6.44
CA MET A 1 -10.97 -11.39 -6.35
C MET A 1 -11.09 -10.10 -5.55
N LYS A 2 -10.07 -9.78 -4.82
CA LYS A 2 -9.99 -8.53 -4.06
C LYS A 2 -8.77 -7.74 -4.50
N LYS A 3 -8.94 -6.42 -4.59
CA LYS A 3 -7.84 -5.49 -4.74
C LYS A 3 -7.53 -4.88 -3.37
N ILE A 4 -6.28 -4.97 -2.97
CA ILE A 4 -5.80 -4.46 -1.70
C ILE A 4 -4.80 -3.35 -2.00
N GLU A 5 -5.08 -2.15 -1.52
CA GLU A 5 -4.20 -1.00 -1.65
C GLU A 5 -3.78 -0.56 -0.26
N ALA A 6 -2.50 -0.66 0.02
CA ALA A 6 -1.95 -0.26 1.32
C ALA A 6 -1.08 0.97 1.15
N ILE A 7 -1.36 2.00 1.93
CA ILE A 7 -0.52 3.20 1.98
C ILE A 7 0.23 3.15 3.30
N ILE A 8 1.55 3.05 3.23
CA ILE A 8 2.41 2.78 4.37
C ILE A 8 3.58 3.78 4.43
N LYS A 9 4.26 3.79 5.57
CA LYS A 9 5.52 4.52 5.70
C LYS A 9 6.58 3.90 4.78
N PRO A 10 7.38 4.71 4.07
CA PRO A 10 8.34 4.19 3.08
C PRO A 10 9.34 3.18 3.65
N PHE A 11 9.83 3.38 4.88
CA PHE A 11 10.82 2.48 5.47
C PHE A 11 10.25 1.09 5.82
N LYS A 12 8.94 0.91 5.77
CA LYS A 12 8.29 -0.39 6.00
C LYS A 12 8.15 -1.23 4.73
N LEU A 13 8.44 -0.67 3.56
CA LEU A 13 8.19 -1.34 2.30
C LEU A 13 8.88 -2.71 2.20
N ASP A 14 10.18 -2.77 2.50
CA ASP A 14 10.93 -4.01 2.36
C ASP A 14 10.42 -5.10 3.31
N ASP A 15 10.11 -4.75 4.54
CA ASP A 15 9.56 -5.69 5.52
C ASP A 15 8.21 -6.23 5.06
N VAL A 16 7.33 -5.38 4.54
CA VAL A 16 6.01 -5.77 4.06
C VAL A 16 6.14 -6.66 2.82
N LYS A 17 7.01 -6.30 1.89
CA LYS A 17 7.28 -7.11 0.70
C LYS A 17 7.75 -8.51 1.09
N ASP A 18 8.71 -8.61 2.00
CA ASP A 18 9.25 -9.89 2.42
C ASP A 18 8.19 -10.74 3.14
N ALA A 19 7.39 -10.13 4.00
CA ALA A 19 6.31 -10.82 4.69
C ALA A 19 5.23 -11.34 3.73
N LEU A 20 4.89 -10.56 2.70
CA LEU A 20 3.93 -10.97 1.68
C LEU A 20 4.46 -12.10 0.82
N ASN A 21 5.74 -12.07 0.47
CA ASN A 21 6.36 -13.16 -0.28
C ASN A 21 6.30 -14.48 0.48
N LYS A 22 6.45 -14.45 1.80
CA LYS A 22 6.37 -15.65 2.65
C LYS A 22 5.02 -16.33 2.62
N ILE A 23 3.94 -15.61 2.34
CA ILE A 23 2.60 -16.17 2.23
C ILE A 23 2.17 -16.41 0.78
N GLY A 24 3.10 -16.32 -0.16
CA GLY A 24 2.87 -16.65 -1.56
C GLY A 24 2.43 -15.50 -2.45
N VAL A 25 2.43 -14.26 -1.94
CA VAL A 25 2.16 -13.09 -2.78
C VAL A 25 3.45 -12.65 -3.44
N THR A 26 3.51 -12.79 -4.77
CA THR A 26 4.70 -12.47 -5.55
C THR A 26 4.51 -11.26 -6.46
N GLY A 27 3.27 -10.96 -6.84
CA GLY A 27 2.95 -9.82 -7.69
C GLY A 27 2.44 -8.64 -6.87
N MET A 28 3.11 -7.50 -6.99
CA MET A 28 2.66 -6.27 -6.35
C MET A 28 3.13 -5.07 -7.16
N THR A 29 2.35 -4.01 -7.13
CA THR A 29 2.68 -2.74 -7.77
C THR A 29 3.01 -1.72 -6.71
N ILE A 30 4.13 -1.04 -6.86
CA ILE A 30 4.61 -0.07 -5.88
C ILE A 30 4.57 1.32 -6.52
N THR A 31 3.97 2.27 -5.80
CA THR A 31 3.90 3.66 -6.23
C THR A 31 4.35 4.57 -5.10
N GLU A 32 5.24 5.49 -5.40
CA GLU A 32 5.59 6.55 -4.46
C GLU A 32 4.48 7.60 -4.47
N VAL A 33 3.95 7.91 -3.29
CA VAL A 33 2.85 8.86 -3.13
C VAL A 33 3.14 9.83 -2.00
N LYS A 34 2.34 10.89 -1.92
CA LYS A 34 2.40 11.85 -0.82
C LYS A 34 1.09 11.80 -0.06
N GLY A 35 1.19 11.66 1.25
CA GLY A 35 0.03 11.73 2.12
C GLY A 35 -0.21 13.14 2.62
N PHE A 36 -1.47 13.47 2.77
CA PHE A 36 -1.92 14.67 3.46
C PHE A 36 -2.93 14.25 4.53
N GLY A 37 -2.70 14.66 5.76
CA GLY A 37 -3.62 14.25 6.82
C GLY A 37 -3.12 14.66 8.21
N ARG A 38 -3.35 13.75 9.17
CA ARG A 38 -3.05 14.03 10.58
C ARG A 38 -1.57 14.00 10.90
N GLN A 39 -0.75 13.34 10.11
CA GLN A 39 0.69 13.38 10.31
C GLN A 39 1.19 14.76 9.87
N ARG A 40 1.74 15.49 10.83
CA ARG A 40 2.28 16.82 10.52
C ARG A 40 3.60 16.68 9.80
N GLY A 41 3.77 17.44 8.73
CA GLY A 41 5.03 17.66 8.09
C GLY A 41 5.91 18.61 8.92
N HIS A 42 7.06 18.93 8.38
CA HIS A 42 7.95 19.93 8.98
C HIS A 42 7.55 21.33 8.50
N LYS A 43 8.04 22.35 9.20
CA LYS A 43 7.87 23.74 8.78
C LYS A 43 8.99 24.17 7.88
N GLU A 44 8.67 24.96 6.88
CA GLU A 44 9.64 25.57 5.98
C GLU A 44 9.46 27.08 5.95
N ILE A 45 10.55 27.79 5.68
CA ILE A 45 10.54 29.24 5.53
C ILE A 45 10.72 29.56 4.04
N TYR A 46 9.80 30.33 3.49
CA TYR A 46 9.84 30.77 2.12
C TYR A 46 9.56 32.27 2.05
N ARG A 47 10.50 33.03 1.47
CA ARG A 47 10.40 34.50 1.37
C ARG A 47 10.10 35.20 2.71
N GLY A 48 10.70 34.71 3.78
CA GLY A 48 10.52 35.26 5.12
C GLY A 48 9.23 34.89 5.82
N ALA A 49 8.39 34.06 5.19
CA ALA A 49 7.19 33.51 5.81
C ALA A 49 7.36 32.03 6.12
N GLU A 50 6.86 31.62 7.27
CA GLU A 50 6.91 30.23 7.71
C GLU A 50 5.68 29.48 7.17
N TYR A 51 5.91 28.36 6.47
CA TYR A 51 4.86 27.49 5.97
C TYR A 51 4.95 26.12 6.61
N GLN A 52 3.81 25.56 6.95
CA GLN A 52 3.73 24.18 7.41
C GLN A 52 3.65 23.26 6.18
N VAL A 53 4.54 22.30 6.10
CA VAL A 53 4.50 21.27 5.07
C VAL A 53 3.64 20.14 5.56
N ASP A 54 2.46 19.96 4.95
CA ASP A 54 1.48 18.95 5.35
C ASP A 54 1.57 17.67 4.55
N PHE A 55 2.34 17.67 3.45
CA PHE A 55 2.53 16.49 2.61
C PHE A 55 3.70 15.66 3.12
N VAL A 56 3.46 14.37 3.26
CA VAL A 56 4.44 13.43 3.80
C VAL A 56 4.64 12.29 2.79
N PRO A 57 5.88 11.92 2.47
CA PRO A 57 6.13 10.78 1.59
C PRO A 57 5.52 9.49 2.15
N LYS A 58 4.87 8.75 1.28
CA LYS A 58 4.29 7.43 1.56
C LYS A 58 4.56 6.51 0.37
N VAL A 59 4.29 5.24 0.57
CA VAL A 59 4.35 4.24 -0.49
C VAL A 59 3.00 3.55 -0.57
N GLN A 60 2.49 3.39 -1.78
CA GLN A 60 1.30 2.62 -2.04
C GLN A 60 1.68 1.26 -2.63
N ILE A 61 1.18 0.20 -2.02
CA ILE A 61 1.33 -1.16 -2.50
C ILE A 61 -0.03 -1.62 -3.03
N GLY A 62 -0.08 -2.01 -4.29
CA GLY A 62 -1.28 -2.57 -4.91
C GLY A 62 -1.13 -4.06 -5.12
N ILE A 63 -2.10 -4.84 -4.65
CA ILE A 63 -2.09 -6.30 -4.73
C ILE A 63 -3.48 -6.77 -5.15
N VAL A 64 -3.54 -7.75 -6.04
CA VAL A 64 -4.79 -8.43 -6.37
C VAL A 64 -4.63 -9.89 -5.98
N VAL A 65 -5.57 -10.40 -5.21
CA VAL A 65 -5.57 -11.80 -4.76
C VAL A 65 -6.96 -12.40 -4.84
N ASP A 66 -7.02 -13.71 -4.82
CA ASP A 66 -8.30 -14.40 -4.62
C ASP A 66 -8.89 -14.05 -3.26
N THR A 67 -10.21 -14.05 -3.17
CA THR A 67 -10.93 -13.63 -1.98
C THR A 67 -10.51 -14.41 -0.73
N ASP A 68 -10.24 -15.70 -0.85
CA ASP A 68 -9.83 -16.55 0.28
C ASP A 68 -8.50 -16.12 0.91
N LEU A 69 -7.63 -15.48 0.14
CA LEU A 69 -6.33 -15.05 0.65
C LEU A 69 -6.36 -13.61 1.21
N SER A 70 -7.41 -12.86 0.92
CA SER A 70 -7.43 -11.42 1.19
C SER A 70 -7.30 -11.08 2.68
N ASP A 71 -7.97 -11.80 3.56
CA ASP A 71 -7.89 -11.54 5.00
C ASP A 71 -6.48 -11.75 5.53
N LYS A 72 -5.81 -12.79 5.07
CA LYS A 72 -4.43 -13.07 5.46
C LYS A 72 -3.47 -11.99 4.98
N VAL A 73 -3.64 -11.52 3.75
CA VAL A 73 -2.84 -10.43 3.18
C VAL A 73 -3.00 -9.16 4.01
N VAL A 74 -4.24 -8.81 4.33
CA VAL A 74 -4.54 -7.61 5.14
C VAL A 74 -3.88 -7.73 6.52
N ASP A 75 -4.01 -8.88 7.19
CA ASP A 75 -3.41 -9.09 8.51
C ASP A 75 -1.90 -8.98 8.48
N VAL A 76 -1.25 -9.57 7.47
CA VAL A 76 0.20 -9.50 7.31
C VAL A 76 0.67 -8.05 7.11
N ILE A 77 0.00 -7.30 6.25
CA ILE A 77 0.36 -5.89 6.02
C ILE A 77 0.17 -5.08 7.31
N LYS A 78 -0.97 -5.25 7.96
CA LYS A 78 -1.30 -4.51 9.18
C LYS A 78 -0.25 -4.75 10.27
N GLU A 79 0.09 -6.00 10.53
CA GLU A 79 1.07 -6.33 11.58
C GLU A 79 2.48 -5.86 11.22
N THR A 80 2.88 -5.99 9.96
CA THR A 80 4.24 -5.65 9.53
C THR A 80 4.46 -4.15 9.39
N ALA A 81 3.47 -3.42 8.88
CA ALA A 81 3.59 -1.98 8.64
C ALA A 81 3.35 -1.12 9.90
N LYS A 82 2.79 -1.70 10.94
CA LYS A 82 2.42 -0.97 12.15
C LYS A 82 3.65 -0.51 12.94
N THR A 83 3.68 0.77 13.31
CA THR A 83 4.62 1.32 14.30
C THR A 83 3.91 1.71 15.59
N GLY A 84 2.59 1.87 15.54
CA GLY A 84 1.78 2.38 16.66
C GLY A 84 1.74 3.89 16.74
N LYS A 85 2.35 4.58 15.77
CA LYS A 85 2.41 6.04 15.73
C LYS A 85 1.48 6.58 14.62
N ILE A 86 1.13 7.84 14.74
CA ILE A 86 0.37 8.54 13.70
C ILE A 86 1.15 8.46 12.38
N GLY A 87 0.44 8.23 11.28
CA GLY A 87 1.03 8.14 9.96
C GLY A 87 1.33 6.72 9.50
N ASP A 88 0.92 5.71 10.26
CA ASP A 88 1.10 4.30 9.87
C ASP A 88 0.39 3.95 8.54
N GLY A 89 -0.63 4.70 8.20
CA GLY A 89 -1.31 4.53 6.92
C GLY A 89 -2.62 3.77 7.03
N LYS A 90 -3.10 3.33 5.87
CA LYS A 90 -4.39 2.65 5.74
C LYS A 90 -4.32 1.56 4.70
N ILE A 91 -5.23 0.61 4.82
CA ILE A 91 -5.42 -0.45 3.84
C ILE A 91 -6.84 -0.32 3.30
N PHE A 92 -6.97 -0.26 1.98
CA PHE A 92 -8.26 -0.21 1.29
C PHE A 92 -8.48 -1.54 0.58
N ILE A 93 -9.67 -2.07 0.73
CA ILE A 93 -10.04 -3.38 0.17
C ILE A 93 -11.27 -3.17 -0.70
N SER A 94 -11.20 -3.60 -1.95
CA SER A 94 -12.31 -3.50 -2.88
C SER A 94 -12.51 -4.80 -3.64
N ASN A 95 -13.74 -5.01 -4.09
CA ASN A 95 -14.04 -6.11 -4.99
C ASN A 95 -13.52 -5.79 -6.39
N LEU A 96 -12.88 -6.75 -7.00
CA LEU A 96 -12.41 -6.64 -8.38
C LEU A 96 -13.30 -7.49 -9.27
N GLU A 97 -13.90 -6.87 -10.30
CA GLU A 97 -14.77 -7.58 -11.22
C GLU A 97 -14.02 -8.60 -12.05
N ASP A 98 -12.86 -8.22 -12.59
CA ASP A 98 -12.08 -9.08 -13.45
C ASP A 98 -10.62 -8.61 -13.51
N ALA A 99 -9.77 -9.51 -13.99
CA ALA A 99 -8.38 -9.21 -14.32
C ALA A 99 -8.07 -9.87 -15.66
N VAL A 100 -7.26 -9.22 -16.48
CA VAL A 100 -6.84 -9.75 -17.77
C VAL A 100 -5.32 -9.68 -17.86
N ARG A 101 -4.70 -10.81 -18.14
CA ARG A 101 -3.24 -10.83 -18.35
C ARG A 101 -2.96 -10.41 -19.79
N ILE A 102 -2.20 -9.36 -19.97
CA ILE A 102 -1.97 -8.78 -21.29
C ILE A 102 -1.30 -9.77 -22.23
N ARG A 103 -0.26 -10.48 -21.76
CA ARG A 103 0.51 -11.39 -22.62
C ARG A 103 -0.30 -12.58 -23.12
N THR A 104 -1.17 -13.13 -22.29
CA THR A 104 -1.85 -14.40 -22.60
C THR A 104 -3.33 -14.24 -22.88
N GLY A 105 -3.95 -13.13 -22.48
CA GLY A 105 -5.39 -12.94 -22.53
C GLY A 105 -6.17 -13.73 -21.49
N GLU A 106 -5.49 -14.41 -20.56
CA GLU A 106 -6.17 -15.09 -19.46
C GLU A 106 -6.96 -14.11 -18.62
N THR A 107 -8.13 -14.54 -18.12
CA THR A 107 -9.03 -13.72 -17.30
C THR A 107 -9.27 -14.36 -15.94
N GLY A 108 -9.83 -13.56 -15.03
CA GLY A 108 -10.18 -14.03 -13.69
C GLY A 108 -8.99 -14.42 -12.86
N SER A 109 -9.15 -15.43 -12.01
CA SER A 109 -8.10 -15.92 -11.10
C SER A 109 -6.86 -16.42 -11.84
N GLY A 110 -7.01 -16.92 -13.06
CA GLY A 110 -5.87 -17.34 -13.89
C GLY A 110 -4.99 -16.19 -14.36
N ALA A 111 -5.48 -14.94 -14.27
CA ALA A 111 -4.75 -13.75 -14.69
C ALA A 111 -3.92 -13.11 -13.57
N ILE A 112 -4.06 -13.58 -12.35
CA ILE A 112 -3.39 -12.98 -11.19
C ILE A 112 -2.35 -13.89 -10.56
#